data_9a7f29d14706a03c6c089e853f1f61e8
#
_entry.id   9a7f29d14706a03c6c089e853f1f61e8
#
_cell.length_a   1.000
_cell.length_b   1.000
_cell.length_c   1.000
_cell.angle_alpha   90.00
_cell.angle_beta   90.00
_cell.angle_gamma   90.00
#
_symmetry.space_group_name_H-M   'P 1'
#
loop_
_entity.id
_entity.type
_entity.pdbx_description
1 polymer ?
#
loop_
_entity_poly.entity_id
_entity_poly.type
_entity_poly.pdbx_seq_one_letter_code
_entity_poly.pdbx_strand_id
1 'polypeptide(L)'
;MEEVVAAGRVQSWIKALEALGSDPYFFEAPVRSFAQALLERGVFGRTSDRDTALEIFSNLSSGHAIVLLTMTRLVETVAERSLVLLDDPEGHLHPPLLASFVRALSDLLTDRNAVAVLGTHSPVVLQEVPRSCVWKVSRQGTMRPERPSIETYGENVGVLTHEIFGLEVRRSGFHAEIEKAVQELGTYEQVLARFGGQLGGEAKGLVRILLAYHTSQGRR
;
A
#
# COMPACT_ATOMS: atom_id res chain seq x y z
N MET A 1 2.75 23.01 8.69
CA MET A 1 3.47 23.09 10.00
C MET A 1 3.03 24.25 10.86
N GLU A 2 2.96 25.46 10.34
CA GLU A 2 2.53 26.65 11.11
C GLU A 2 1.13 26.42 11.73
N GLU A 3 0.19 25.90 10.95
CA GLU A 3 -1.17 25.58 11.42
C GLU A 3 -1.22 24.39 12.37
N VAL A 4 -0.34 23.39 12.21
CA VAL A 4 -0.22 22.26 13.15
C VAL A 4 0.21 22.76 14.55
N VAL A 5 1.18 23.69 14.59
CA VAL A 5 1.64 24.29 15.83
C VAL A 5 0.59 25.21 16.43
N ALA A 6 -0.02 26.09 15.62
CA ALA A 6 -1.07 27.00 16.06
C ALA A 6 -2.31 26.25 16.62
N ALA A 7 -2.63 25.10 16.07
CA ALA A 7 -3.72 24.23 16.54
C ALA A 7 -3.35 23.33 17.75
N GLY A 8 -2.11 23.43 18.28
CA GLY A 8 -1.64 22.58 19.37
C GLY A 8 -1.50 21.09 18.98
N ARG A 9 -1.36 20.77 17.68
CA ARG A 9 -1.37 19.40 17.16
C ARG A 9 0.02 18.78 16.94
N VAL A 10 1.07 19.40 17.45
CA VAL A 10 2.46 18.93 17.28
C VAL A 10 2.64 17.53 17.84
N GLN A 11 2.03 17.21 18.98
CA GLN A 11 2.09 15.86 19.55
C GLN A 11 1.44 14.81 18.65
N SER A 12 0.29 15.10 18.03
CA SER A 12 -0.35 14.21 17.06
C SER A 12 0.50 14.02 15.81
N TRP A 13 1.20 15.07 15.37
CA TRP A 13 2.13 15.01 14.26
C TRP A 13 3.35 14.14 14.58
N ILE A 14 3.91 14.25 15.78
CA ILE A 14 5.01 13.38 16.24
C ILE A 14 4.58 11.92 16.26
N LYS A 15 3.41 11.60 16.84
CA LYS A 15 2.87 10.24 16.82
C LYS A 15 2.73 9.68 15.40
N ALA A 16 2.22 10.49 14.47
CA ALA A 16 2.10 10.07 13.08
C ALA A 16 3.47 9.79 12.43
N LEU A 17 4.49 10.60 12.73
CA LEU A 17 5.86 10.36 12.29
C LEU A 17 6.47 9.10 12.92
N GLU A 18 6.19 8.83 14.19
CA GLU A 18 6.63 7.61 14.88
C GLU A 18 6.02 6.36 14.25
N ALA A 19 4.75 6.41 13.86
CA ALA A 19 4.09 5.32 13.13
C ALA A 19 4.70 5.09 11.74
N LEU A 20 5.15 6.16 11.05
CA LEU A 20 5.90 6.06 9.79
C LEU A 20 7.33 5.54 9.98
N GLY A 21 7.84 5.58 11.20
CA GLY A 21 9.22 5.23 11.55
C GLY A 21 9.55 3.74 11.49
N SER A 22 8.63 2.87 11.05
CA SER A 22 8.96 1.51 10.62
C SER A 22 9.79 1.49 9.33
N ASP A 23 9.85 2.60 8.59
CA ASP A 23 10.84 2.82 7.54
C ASP A 23 12.10 3.47 8.14
N PRO A 24 13.27 2.78 8.14
CA PRO A 24 14.51 3.29 8.75
C PRO A 24 14.93 4.66 8.20
N TYR A 25 14.71 4.90 6.92
CA TYR A 25 15.08 6.14 6.25
C TYR A 25 14.24 7.35 6.69
N PHE A 26 13.01 7.09 7.15
CA PHE A 26 12.14 8.15 7.64
C PHE A 26 12.51 8.58 9.06
N PHE A 27 13.05 7.65 9.87
CA PHE A 27 13.23 7.82 11.31
C PHE A 27 14.64 8.34 11.73
N GLU A 28 15.65 8.04 10.93
CA GLU A 28 17.05 8.51 11.19
C GLU A 28 17.23 9.99 10.88
N ALA A 29 16.23 10.63 10.29
CA ALA A 29 16.35 11.95 9.73
C ALA A 29 16.21 13.07 10.79
N PRO A 30 16.70 14.27 10.45
CA PRO A 30 16.49 15.53 11.15
C PRO A 30 15.00 15.85 11.46
N VAL A 31 14.06 15.14 10.82
CA VAL A 31 12.59 15.28 11.04
C VAL A 31 12.21 15.10 12.50
N ARG A 32 12.73 14.07 13.17
CA ARG A 32 12.41 13.80 14.59
C ARG A 32 12.97 14.90 15.50
N SER A 33 14.23 15.25 15.29
CA SER A 33 14.89 16.31 16.08
C SER A 33 14.19 17.65 15.87
N PHE A 34 13.79 17.95 14.64
CA PHE A 34 13.03 19.13 14.31
C PHE A 34 11.64 19.13 14.98
N ALA A 35 10.92 18.01 14.93
CA ALA A 35 9.61 17.85 15.55
C ALA A 35 9.68 18.03 17.08
N GLN A 36 10.71 17.46 17.71
CA GLN A 36 10.92 17.56 19.14
C GLN A 36 11.27 19.00 19.56
N ALA A 37 12.14 19.68 18.79
CA ALA A 37 12.45 21.08 19.00
C ALA A 37 11.23 22.00 18.83
N LEU A 38 10.31 21.68 17.93
CA LEU A 38 9.05 22.42 17.80
C LEU A 38 8.12 22.18 18.98
N LEU A 39 8.06 20.97 19.51
CA LEU A 39 7.25 20.64 20.69
C LEU A 39 7.74 21.40 21.92
N GLU A 40 9.06 21.42 22.16
CA GLU A 40 9.67 22.11 23.29
C GLU A 40 9.46 23.63 23.23
N ARG A 41 9.50 24.20 22.02
CA ARG A 41 9.37 25.66 21.83
C ARG A 41 7.93 26.12 21.71
N GLY A 42 7.01 25.27 21.30
CA GLY A 42 5.59 25.59 21.10
C GLY A 42 5.31 26.64 20.00
N VAL A 43 6.31 27.02 19.21
CA VAL A 43 6.18 28.07 18.18
C VAL A 43 6.94 27.66 16.92
N PHE A 44 6.26 27.78 15.77
CA PHE A 44 6.83 27.72 14.43
C PHE A 44 6.71 29.10 13.79
N GLY A 45 7.75 29.58 13.12
CA GLY A 45 7.67 30.85 12.39
C GLY A 45 8.98 31.63 12.35
N ARG A 46 10.05 31.11 12.94
CA ARG A 46 11.37 31.65 12.73
C ARG A 46 11.84 31.34 11.30
N THR A 47 12.63 32.22 10.71
CA THR A 47 13.23 31.96 9.39
C THR A 47 14.01 30.63 9.40
N SER A 48 14.77 30.38 10.48
CA SER A 48 15.51 29.13 10.68
C SER A 48 14.62 27.87 10.70
N ASP A 49 13.38 27.96 11.17
CA ASP A 49 12.46 26.81 11.17
C ASP A 49 12.02 26.45 9.76
N ARG A 50 11.78 27.47 8.92
CA ARG A 50 11.41 27.28 7.50
C ARG A 50 12.60 26.73 6.71
N ASP A 51 13.79 27.26 6.92
CA ASP A 51 15.00 26.80 6.24
C ASP A 51 15.30 25.34 6.61
N THR A 52 15.22 24.97 7.89
CA THR A 52 15.39 23.59 8.35
C THR A 52 14.31 22.67 7.76
N ALA A 53 13.04 23.09 7.75
CA ALA A 53 11.96 22.29 7.15
C ALA A 53 12.17 22.07 5.65
N LEU A 54 12.62 23.09 4.91
CA LEU A 54 12.94 22.98 3.48
C LEU A 54 14.15 22.08 3.24
N GLU A 55 15.19 22.17 4.05
CA GLU A 55 16.36 21.31 3.99
C GLU A 55 15.98 19.84 4.20
N ILE A 56 15.20 19.55 5.26
CA ILE A 56 14.68 18.21 5.52
C ILE A 56 13.91 17.70 4.30
N PHE A 57 12.96 18.49 3.81
CA PHE A 57 12.08 18.10 2.70
C PHE A 57 12.86 17.85 1.41
N SER A 58 13.88 18.67 1.11
CA SER A 58 14.72 18.53 -0.09
C SER A 58 15.61 17.28 -0.09
N ASN A 59 15.90 16.73 1.09
CA ASN A 59 16.71 15.52 1.25
C ASN A 59 15.88 14.22 1.26
N LEU A 60 14.55 14.31 1.24
CA LEU A 60 13.67 13.14 1.19
C LEU A 60 13.52 12.61 -0.25
N SER A 61 13.33 11.29 -0.39
CA SER A 61 12.84 10.74 -1.64
C SER A 61 11.42 11.25 -1.93
N SER A 62 10.99 11.18 -3.19
CA SER A 62 9.66 11.63 -3.60
C SER A 62 8.53 10.96 -2.78
N GLY A 63 8.64 9.66 -2.52
CA GLY A 63 7.66 8.92 -1.71
C GLY A 63 7.64 9.40 -0.26
N HIS A 64 8.79 9.56 0.38
CA HIS A 64 8.88 10.09 1.74
C HIS A 64 8.36 11.53 1.84
N ALA A 65 8.68 12.37 0.85
CA ALA A 65 8.20 13.75 0.80
C ALA A 65 6.67 13.82 0.69
N ILE A 66 6.07 12.98 -0.18
CA ILE A 66 4.61 12.89 -0.34
C ILE A 66 3.96 12.43 0.96
N VAL A 67 4.47 11.38 1.59
CA VAL A 67 3.91 10.86 2.86
C VAL A 67 4.01 11.89 3.97
N LEU A 68 5.17 12.54 4.13
CA LEU A 68 5.36 13.59 5.12
C LEU A 68 4.37 14.74 4.92
N LEU A 69 4.23 15.20 3.68
CA LEU A 69 3.31 16.28 3.33
C LEU A 69 1.86 15.86 3.61
N THR A 70 1.45 14.68 3.15
CA THR A 70 0.09 14.17 3.31
C THR A 70 -0.26 13.99 4.79
N MET A 71 0.60 13.35 5.58
CA MET A 71 0.37 13.19 7.02
C MET A 71 0.35 14.52 7.76
N THR A 72 1.21 15.46 7.40
CA THR A 72 1.20 16.82 7.97
C THR A 72 -0.14 17.50 7.70
N ARG A 73 -0.65 17.41 6.47
CA ARG A 73 -1.97 17.98 6.10
C ARG A 73 -3.12 17.26 6.78
N LEU A 74 -3.08 15.95 6.91
CA LEU A 74 -4.10 15.19 7.63
C LEU A 74 -4.14 15.58 9.11
N VAL A 75 -2.99 15.67 9.78
CA VAL A 75 -2.92 16.12 11.19
C VAL A 75 -3.45 17.55 11.33
N GLU A 76 -3.17 18.42 10.36
CA GLU A 76 -3.65 19.80 10.33
C GLU A 76 -5.16 19.91 10.14
N THR A 77 -5.74 19.13 9.23
CA THR A 77 -7.11 19.32 8.75
C THR A 77 -8.14 18.40 9.37
N VAL A 78 -7.75 17.17 9.75
CA VAL A 78 -8.68 16.18 10.32
C VAL A 78 -9.14 16.64 11.70
N ALA A 79 -10.40 17.01 11.81
CA ALA A 79 -11.07 17.31 13.05
C ALA A 79 -11.73 16.05 13.63
N GLU A 80 -12.31 16.16 14.83
CA GLU A 80 -13.13 15.09 15.41
C GLU A 80 -14.33 14.79 14.50
N ARG A 81 -14.63 13.50 14.30
CA ARG A 81 -15.74 13.00 13.47
C ARG A 81 -15.69 13.43 12.01
N SER A 82 -14.50 13.63 11.48
CA SER A 82 -14.30 13.92 10.05
C SER A 82 -14.40 12.67 9.19
N LEU A 83 -14.78 12.88 7.92
CA LEU A 83 -14.63 11.91 6.85
C LEU A 83 -13.44 12.30 5.98
N VAL A 84 -12.49 11.39 5.80
CA VAL A 84 -11.33 11.54 4.93
C VAL A 84 -11.55 10.70 3.67
N LEU A 85 -11.33 11.29 2.51
CA LEU A 85 -11.39 10.58 1.24
C LEU A 85 -9.99 10.58 0.62
N LEU A 86 -9.48 9.40 0.28
CA LEU A 86 -8.18 9.22 -0.38
C LEU A 86 -8.37 8.34 -1.62
N ASP A 87 -7.79 8.77 -2.71
CA ASP A 87 -7.82 8.05 -3.98
C ASP A 87 -6.38 7.72 -4.40
N ASP A 88 -6.12 6.44 -4.70
CA ASP A 88 -4.82 5.89 -5.07
C ASP A 88 -3.64 6.35 -4.17
N PRO A 89 -3.72 6.16 -2.82
CA PRO A 89 -2.67 6.62 -1.91
C PRO A 89 -1.33 5.93 -2.14
N GLU A 90 -1.30 4.80 -2.84
CA GLU A 90 -0.11 4.05 -3.20
C GLU A 90 0.79 4.73 -4.23
N GLY A 91 0.31 5.75 -4.92
CA GLY A 91 1.09 6.48 -5.92
C GLY A 91 2.44 6.92 -5.37
N HIS A 92 3.53 6.46 -6.00
CA HIS A 92 4.92 6.76 -5.63
C HIS A 92 5.42 6.16 -4.31
N LEU A 93 4.65 5.31 -3.62
CA LEU A 93 5.03 4.68 -2.36
C LEU A 93 5.50 3.24 -2.59
N HIS A 94 6.65 2.89 -2.04
CA HIS A 94 7.05 1.48 -1.98
C HIS A 94 6.24 0.74 -0.89
N PRO A 95 6.04 -0.58 -1.02
CA PRO A 95 5.12 -1.33 -0.15
C PRO A 95 5.29 -1.11 1.35
N PRO A 96 6.49 -1.17 1.95
CA PRO A 96 6.66 -0.90 3.38
C PRO A 96 6.23 0.50 3.82
N LEU A 97 6.54 1.54 3.02
CA LEU A 97 6.13 2.91 3.33
C LEU A 97 4.61 3.10 3.22
N LEU A 98 3.98 2.42 2.25
CA LEU A 98 2.53 2.42 2.10
C LEU A 98 1.85 1.76 3.31
N ALA A 99 2.35 0.59 3.77
CA ALA A 99 1.85 -0.07 4.97
C ALA A 99 1.95 0.84 6.20
N SER A 100 3.12 1.47 6.40
CA SER A 100 3.34 2.44 7.48
C SER A 100 2.39 3.64 7.39
N PHE A 101 2.14 4.15 6.19
CA PHE A 101 1.20 5.25 5.96
C PHE A 101 -0.23 4.86 6.34
N VAL A 102 -0.71 3.69 5.92
CA VAL A 102 -2.06 3.19 6.28
C VAL A 102 -2.19 3.03 7.78
N ARG A 103 -1.14 2.53 8.45
CA ARG A 103 -1.11 2.41 9.92
C ARG A 103 -1.17 3.76 10.61
N ALA A 104 -0.32 4.70 10.20
CA ALA A 104 -0.31 6.05 10.77
C ALA A 104 -1.65 6.78 10.56
N LEU A 105 -2.28 6.60 9.40
CA LEU A 105 -3.62 7.10 9.11
C LEU A 105 -4.66 6.48 10.06
N SER A 106 -4.64 5.16 10.25
CA SER A 106 -5.56 4.46 11.14
C SER A 106 -5.46 4.98 12.58
N ASP A 107 -4.25 5.19 13.08
CA ASP A 107 -4.00 5.71 14.42
C ASP A 107 -4.52 7.16 14.56
N LEU A 108 -4.28 8.02 13.56
CA LEU A 108 -4.80 9.38 13.52
C LEU A 108 -6.34 9.41 13.52
N LEU A 109 -6.97 8.56 12.71
CA LEU A 109 -8.42 8.46 12.63
C LEU A 109 -9.03 7.99 13.95
N THR A 110 -8.41 7.03 14.60
CA THR A 110 -8.82 6.53 15.92
C THR A 110 -8.73 7.64 16.97
N ASP A 111 -7.61 8.37 17.03
CA ASP A 111 -7.41 9.50 17.93
C ASP A 111 -8.45 10.63 17.73
N ARG A 112 -9.00 10.76 16.52
CA ARG A 112 -9.98 11.80 16.14
C ARG A 112 -11.43 11.31 16.08
N ASN A 113 -11.68 10.02 16.37
CA ASN A 113 -12.99 9.41 16.14
C ASN A 113 -13.51 9.70 14.71
N ALA A 114 -12.60 9.66 13.75
CA ALA A 114 -12.83 9.97 12.34
C ALA A 114 -12.86 8.69 11.50
N VAL A 115 -13.32 8.80 10.25
CA VAL A 115 -13.42 7.68 9.32
C VAL A 115 -12.71 8.05 8.02
N ALA A 116 -12.11 7.06 7.35
CA ALA A 116 -11.59 7.23 5.99
C ALA A 116 -12.24 6.25 5.01
N VAL A 117 -12.37 6.69 3.76
CA VAL A 117 -12.67 5.83 2.60
C VAL A 117 -11.50 5.96 1.64
N LEU A 118 -10.86 4.83 1.35
CA LEU A 118 -9.72 4.75 0.44
C LEU A 118 -10.15 4.02 -0.84
N GLY A 119 -9.96 4.65 -2.00
CA GLY A 119 -9.92 3.98 -3.29
C GLY A 119 -8.49 3.49 -3.53
N THR A 120 -8.29 2.21 -3.83
CA THR A 120 -6.95 1.65 -3.99
C THR A 120 -6.92 0.45 -4.91
N HIS A 121 -5.81 0.26 -5.62
CA HIS A 121 -5.48 -0.95 -6.37
C HIS A 121 -4.38 -1.78 -5.68
N SER A 122 -3.94 -1.40 -4.47
CA SER A 122 -2.83 -2.04 -3.80
C SER A 122 -3.28 -3.15 -2.84
N PRO A 123 -2.84 -4.39 -3.04
CA PRO A 123 -3.06 -5.46 -2.06
C PRO A 123 -2.35 -5.20 -0.73
N VAL A 124 -1.33 -4.32 -0.70
CA VAL A 124 -0.63 -3.91 0.52
C VAL A 124 -1.56 -3.12 1.44
N VAL A 125 -2.41 -2.25 0.88
CA VAL A 125 -3.43 -1.54 1.69
C VAL A 125 -4.41 -2.53 2.32
N LEU A 126 -4.78 -3.58 1.58
CA LEU A 126 -5.69 -4.60 2.09
C LEU A 126 -5.08 -5.41 3.23
N GLN A 127 -3.75 -5.65 3.21
CA GLN A 127 -3.06 -6.32 4.31
C GLN A 127 -3.16 -5.58 5.65
N GLU A 128 -3.36 -4.27 5.61
CA GLU A 128 -3.40 -3.42 6.80
C GLU A 128 -4.81 -3.25 7.39
N VAL A 129 -5.84 -3.80 6.73
CA VAL A 129 -7.23 -3.65 7.16
C VAL A 129 -7.99 -4.98 7.18
N PRO A 130 -8.90 -5.21 8.15
CA PRO A 130 -9.68 -6.43 8.19
C PRO A 130 -10.70 -6.48 7.05
N ARG A 131 -11.05 -7.68 6.60
CA ARG A 131 -12.05 -7.96 5.56
C ARG A 131 -13.35 -7.16 5.74
N SER A 132 -13.78 -6.97 6.98
CA SER A 132 -15.00 -6.21 7.29
C SER A 132 -14.92 -4.73 6.88
N CYS A 133 -13.72 -4.19 6.68
CA CYS A 133 -13.49 -2.82 6.20
C CYS A 133 -13.25 -2.74 4.69
N VAL A 134 -13.18 -3.86 3.96
CA VAL A 134 -12.87 -3.90 2.53
C VAL A 134 -14.13 -4.14 1.70
N TRP A 135 -14.29 -3.38 0.62
CA TRP A 135 -15.25 -3.62 -0.45
C TRP A 135 -14.51 -3.80 -1.77
N LYS A 136 -14.70 -4.96 -2.39
CA LYS A 136 -14.25 -5.24 -3.74
C LYS A 136 -15.29 -4.73 -4.73
N VAL A 137 -14.89 -3.83 -5.62
CA VAL A 137 -15.76 -3.22 -6.61
C VAL A 137 -15.35 -3.69 -8.00
N SER A 138 -16.19 -4.46 -8.67
CA SER A 138 -15.95 -4.93 -10.04
C SER A 138 -16.89 -4.26 -11.03
N ARG A 139 -16.39 -3.97 -12.24
CA ARG A 139 -17.15 -3.34 -13.33
C ARG A 139 -17.40 -4.33 -14.47
N GLN A 140 -18.10 -5.41 -14.17
CA GLN A 140 -18.58 -6.34 -15.21
C GLN A 140 -20.08 -6.10 -15.46
N GLY A 141 -20.38 -5.09 -16.31
CA GLY A 141 -21.76 -4.66 -16.59
C GLY A 141 -22.24 -3.65 -15.54
N THR A 142 -22.96 -4.09 -14.53
CA THR A 142 -23.35 -3.28 -13.37
C THR A 142 -22.30 -3.34 -12.27
N MET A 143 -21.96 -2.20 -11.68
CA MET A 143 -21.08 -2.13 -10.53
C MET A 143 -21.69 -2.93 -9.35
N ARG A 144 -20.96 -3.94 -8.88
CA ARG A 144 -21.37 -4.77 -7.73
C ARG A 144 -20.30 -4.72 -6.66
N PRO A 145 -20.58 -4.13 -5.50
CA PRO A 145 -19.70 -4.22 -4.35
C PRO A 145 -19.91 -5.56 -3.64
N GLU A 146 -18.82 -6.25 -3.33
CA GLU A 146 -18.84 -7.49 -2.55
C GLU A 146 -17.70 -7.50 -1.54
N ARG A 147 -17.83 -8.30 -0.47
CA ARG A 147 -16.75 -8.51 0.48
C ARG A 147 -15.75 -9.51 -0.09
N PRO A 148 -14.44 -9.39 0.20
CA PRO A 148 -13.48 -10.46 -0.09
C PRO A 148 -13.96 -11.80 0.50
N SER A 149 -13.65 -12.91 -0.17
CA SER A 149 -14.02 -14.25 0.31
C SER A 149 -13.16 -14.72 1.48
N ILE A 150 -11.97 -14.13 1.64
CA ILE A 150 -10.97 -14.44 2.66
C ILE A 150 -10.74 -13.26 3.61
N GLU A 151 -10.10 -13.49 4.75
CA GLU A 151 -9.61 -12.41 5.62
C GLU A 151 -8.46 -11.68 4.92
N THR A 152 -8.42 -10.36 5.07
CA THR A 152 -7.41 -9.53 4.38
C THR A 152 -6.27 -9.11 5.28
N TYR A 153 -6.53 -8.91 6.58
CA TYR A 153 -5.51 -8.45 7.52
C TYR A 153 -4.38 -9.46 7.69
N GLY A 154 -3.17 -9.08 7.29
CA GLY A 154 -1.98 -9.93 7.38
C GLY A 154 -1.91 -11.07 6.36
N GLU A 155 -2.82 -11.14 5.36
CA GLU A 155 -2.80 -12.17 4.34
C GLU A 155 -1.65 -11.92 3.33
N ASN A 156 -1.24 -12.98 2.63
CA ASN A 156 -0.19 -12.90 1.61
C ASN A 156 -0.61 -12.02 0.42
N VAL A 157 0.28 -11.11 -0.03
CA VAL A 157 0.03 -10.17 -1.13
C VAL A 157 -0.38 -10.88 -2.42
N GLY A 158 0.24 -12.01 -2.76
CA GLY A 158 -0.10 -12.80 -3.95
C GLY A 158 -1.51 -13.37 -3.87
N VAL A 159 -1.92 -13.86 -2.69
CA VAL A 159 -3.27 -14.35 -2.41
C VAL A 159 -4.28 -13.22 -2.53
N LEU A 160 -3.99 -12.05 -1.95
CA LEU A 160 -4.86 -10.86 -2.05
C LEU A 160 -4.96 -10.36 -3.50
N THR A 161 -3.85 -10.32 -4.22
CA THR A 161 -3.84 -9.96 -5.65
C THR A 161 -4.77 -10.88 -6.46
N HIS A 162 -4.72 -12.18 -6.17
CA HIS A 162 -5.59 -13.14 -6.84
C HIS A 162 -7.07 -12.98 -6.42
N GLU A 163 -7.35 -12.72 -5.16
CA GLU A 163 -8.70 -12.49 -4.66
C GLU A 163 -9.36 -11.26 -5.33
N ILE A 164 -8.61 -10.18 -5.50
CA ILE A 164 -9.13 -8.92 -6.04
C ILE A 164 -9.16 -8.90 -7.57
N PHE A 165 -8.07 -9.36 -8.22
CA PHE A 165 -7.86 -9.25 -9.67
C PHE A 165 -7.91 -10.60 -10.40
N GLY A 166 -8.37 -11.67 -9.78
CA GLY A 166 -8.19 -13.05 -10.21
C GLY A 166 -8.39 -13.35 -11.70
N LEU A 167 -9.41 -12.79 -12.37
CA LEU A 167 -9.63 -12.97 -13.80
C LEU A 167 -8.63 -12.18 -14.67
N GLU A 168 -8.26 -10.99 -14.24
CA GLU A 168 -7.31 -10.12 -14.96
C GLU A 168 -5.90 -10.69 -14.86
N VAL A 169 -5.52 -11.18 -13.68
CA VAL A 169 -4.22 -11.84 -13.44
C VAL A 169 -4.08 -13.08 -14.33
N ARG A 170 -5.14 -13.91 -14.47
CA ARG A 170 -5.10 -15.10 -15.33
C ARG A 170 -4.96 -14.79 -16.82
N ARG A 171 -5.41 -13.62 -17.27
CA ARG A 171 -5.39 -13.20 -18.67
C ARG A 171 -4.22 -12.31 -19.06
N SER A 172 -3.34 -11.97 -18.13
CA SER A 172 -2.27 -11.00 -18.34
C SER A 172 -0.92 -11.53 -17.88
N GLY A 173 0.13 -10.87 -18.34
CA GLY A 173 1.50 -11.11 -17.91
C GLY A 173 1.95 -12.55 -18.10
N PHE A 174 2.74 -13.07 -17.16
CA PHE A 174 3.35 -14.40 -17.27
C PHE A 174 2.33 -15.56 -17.24
N HIS A 175 1.15 -15.38 -16.69
CA HIS A 175 0.10 -16.40 -16.68
C HIS A 175 -0.33 -16.76 -18.10
N ALA A 176 -0.61 -15.75 -18.93
CA ALA A 176 -0.99 -15.95 -20.33
C ALA A 176 0.13 -16.60 -21.15
N GLU A 177 1.39 -16.17 -20.91
CA GLU A 177 2.55 -16.74 -21.60
C GLU A 177 2.78 -18.22 -21.22
N ILE A 178 2.61 -18.56 -19.96
CA ILE A 178 2.71 -19.95 -19.50
C ILE A 178 1.59 -20.82 -20.07
N GLU A 179 0.34 -20.34 -20.04
CA GLU A 179 -0.80 -21.05 -20.59
C GLU A 179 -0.58 -21.37 -22.08
N LYS A 180 -0.12 -20.39 -22.85
CA LYS A 180 0.22 -20.58 -24.26
C LYS A 180 1.35 -21.60 -24.43
N ALA A 181 2.42 -21.52 -23.64
CA ALA A 181 3.53 -22.45 -23.71
C ALA A 181 3.11 -23.90 -23.38
N VAL A 182 2.22 -24.07 -22.39
CA VAL A 182 1.67 -25.38 -22.01
C VAL A 182 0.84 -25.96 -23.14
N GLN A 183 -0.01 -25.15 -23.80
CA GLN A 183 -0.84 -25.57 -24.93
C GLN A 183 -0.01 -26.00 -26.13
N GLU A 184 1.10 -25.28 -26.39
CA GLU A 184 1.99 -25.56 -27.56
C GLU A 184 2.93 -26.75 -27.34
N LEU A 185 3.44 -26.95 -26.12
CA LEU A 185 4.57 -27.86 -25.87
C LEU A 185 4.18 -29.16 -25.13
N GLY A 186 3.17 -29.15 -24.30
CA GLY A 186 2.57 -30.32 -23.67
C GLY A 186 3.35 -31.01 -22.56
N THR A 187 4.64 -30.69 -22.33
CA THR A 187 5.43 -31.29 -21.23
C THR A 187 6.11 -30.23 -20.37
N TYR A 188 6.37 -30.58 -19.10
CA TYR A 188 6.99 -29.68 -18.13
C TYR A 188 8.40 -29.28 -18.55
N GLU A 189 9.20 -30.23 -19.03
CA GLU A 189 10.58 -30.03 -19.43
C GLU A 189 10.69 -29.09 -20.64
N GLN A 190 9.81 -29.25 -21.62
CA GLN A 190 9.77 -28.39 -22.80
C GLN A 190 9.35 -26.97 -22.44
N VAL A 191 8.31 -26.82 -21.60
CA VAL A 191 7.91 -25.49 -21.11
C VAL A 191 9.04 -24.83 -20.34
N LEU A 192 9.69 -25.56 -19.42
CA LEU A 192 10.81 -25.03 -18.65
C LEU A 192 11.98 -24.61 -19.57
N ALA A 193 12.29 -25.42 -20.58
CA ALA A 193 13.37 -25.14 -21.54
C ALA A 193 13.06 -23.88 -22.38
N ARG A 194 11.79 -23.65 -22.77
CA ARG A 194 11.38 -22.44 -23.50
C ARG A 194 11.70 -21.14 -22.75
N PHE A 195 11.63 -21.19 -21.39
CA PHE A 195 11.99 -20.06 -20.53
C PHE A 195 13.44 -20.13 -20.03
N GLY A 196 14.30 -20.97 -20.63
CA GLY A 196 15.70 -21.13 -20.22
C GLY A 196 15.89 -21.60 -18.79
N GLY A 197 14.91 -22.31 -18.22
CA GLY A 197 14.92 -22.72 -16.81
C GLY A 197 14.56 -21.60 -15.81
N GLN A 198 14.35 -20.38 -16.28
CA GLN A 198 14.18 -19.18 -15.46
C GLN A 198 12.71 -18.93 -15.08
N LEU A 199 12.08 -19.87 -14.41
CA LEU A 199 10.73 -19.74 -13.87
C LEU A 199 10.76 -19.68 -12.34
N GLY A 200 10.03 -18.73 -11.75
CA GLY A 200 9.80 -18.65 -10.30
C GLY A 200 8.92 -19.79 -9.79
N GLY A 201 8.78 -19.89 -8.45
CA GLY A 201 8.00 -20.96 -7.80
C GLY A 201 6.53 -20.98 -8.22
N GLU A 202 5.89 -19.83 -8.27
CA GLU A 202 4.49 -19.69 -8.70
C GLU A 202 4.31 -20.13 -10.16
N ALA A 203 5.15 -19.65 -11.06
CA ALA A 203 5.15 -20.01 -12.47
C ALA A 203 5.33 -21.53 -12.68
N LYS A 204 6.27 -22.16 -11.95
CA LYS A 204 6.47 -23.62 -11.98
C LYS A 204 5.25 -24.40 -11.46
N GLY A 205 4.58 -23.86 -10.42
CA GLY A 205 3.33 -24.41 -9.90
C GLY A 205 2.22 -24.35 -10.95
N LEU A 206 2.07 -23.19 -11.60
CA LEU A 206 1.06 -22.98 -12.66
C LEU A 206 1.27 -23.94 -13.84
N VAL A 207 2.50 -24.14 -14.31
CA VAL A 207 2.80 -25.12 -15.38
C VAL A 207 2.30 -26.52 -15.00
N ARG A 208 2.57 -26.96 -13.78
CA ARG A 208 2.16 -28.31 -13.31
C ARG A 208 0.63 -28.45 -13.25
N ILE A 209 -0.06 -27.43 -12.74
CA ILE A 209 -1.53 -27.41 -12.64
C ILE A 209 -2.15 -27.46 -14.04
N LEU A 210 -1.69 -26.63 -14.97
CA LEU A 210 -2.21 -26.59 -16.33
C LEU A 210 -1.98 -27.91 -17.08
N LEU A 211 -0.79 -28.49 -16.97
CA LEU A 211 -0.50 -29.80 -17.58
C LEU A 211 -1.38 -30.90 -17.00
N ALA A 212 -1.58 -30.95 -15.69
CA ALA A 212 -2.48 -31.92 -15.05
C ALA A 212 -3.92 -31.77 -15.54
N TYR A 213 -4.39 -30.53 -15.68
CA TYR A 213 -5.72 -30.22 -16.19
C TYR A 213 -5.90 -30.70 -17.65
N HIS A 214 -4.95 -30.41 -18.55
CA HIS A 214 -4.98 -30.85 -19.93
C HIS A 214 -4.94 -32.39 -20.05
N THR A 215 -4.14 -33.06 -19.23
CA THR A 215 -4.08 -34.52 -19.19
C THR A 215 -5.40 -35.17 -18.74
N SER A 216 -6.10 -34.49 -17.81
CA SER A 216 -7.41 -34.97 -17.32
C SER A 216 -8.55 -34.80 -18.34
N GLN A 217 -8.46 -33.75 -19.17
CA GLN A 217 -9.47 -33.51 -20.23
C GLN A 217 -9.24 -34.39 -21.49
N GLY A 218 -8.00 -34.70 -21.82
CA GLY A 218 -7.63 -35.56 -22.94
C GLY A 218 -7.97 -37.06 -22.72
N ARG A 219 -8.41 -37.43 -21.54
CA ARG A 219 -8.86 -38.80 -21.18
C ARG A 219 -10.39 -39.02 -21.21
N ARG A 220 -11.14 -38.05 -21.67
CA ARG A 220 -12.57 -38.13 -21.95
C ARG A 220 -12.80 -38.08 -23.44
#